data_0e6e7c105c1a602c411a22e47a87b5b2
#
_entry.id   0e6e7c105c1a602c411a22e47a87b5b2
#
_cell.length_a   1.000
_cell.length_b   1.000
_cell.length_c   1.000
_cell.angle_alpha   90.00
_cell.angle_beta   90.00
_cell.angle_gamma   90.00
#
_symmetry.space_group_name_H-M   'P 1'
#
loop_
_entity.id
_entity.type
_entity.pdbx_description
1 polymer ?
#
loop_
_entity_poly.entity_id
_entity_poly.type
_entity_poly.pdbx_seq_one_letter_code
_entity_poly.pdbx_strand_id
1 'polypeptide(L)'
;ENETLLAKNQYIKGKNNFLRPPMITTYECKNILIEGVSFSNPPFWTIMPAFSENITITGITIENPGNSPNTDGIDPSSCRNVHISDCHITVGDDCIVIKSGRDEDGREAARPTENITITNCTMLEGHGGVVIGSEMSGDVKRISIANCVFEGTDIGIRIKTMRGRGGVVE
;
A
#
# COMPACT_ATOMS: atom_id res chain seq x y z
N GLU A 1 32.51 -3.05 -1.80
CA GLU A 1 31.33 -2.66 -2.64
C GLU A 1 30.01 -2.99 -1.96
N ASN A 2 29.88 -4.18 -1.32
CA ASN A 2 28.65 -4.60 -0.63
C ASN A 2 28.33 -3.76 0.61
N GLU A 3 29.33 -3.38 1.40
CA GLU A 3 29.12 -2.53 2.58
C GLU A 3 28.63 -1.12 2.22
N THR A 4 29.07 -0.59 1.08
CA THR A 4 28.64 0.72 0.61
C THR A 4 27.19 0.69 0.12
N LEU A 5 26.75 -0.41 -0.49
CA LEU A 5 25.35 -0.62 -0.91
C LEU A 5 24.43 -0.82 0.30
N LEU A 6 24.85 -1.61 1.29
CA LEU A 6 24.11 -1.79 2.54
C LEU A 6 23.98 -0.49 3.32
N ALA A 7 25.05 0.29 3.43
CA ALA A 7 25.02 1.60 4.07
C ALA A 7 24.13 2.61 3.34
N LYS A 8 24.09 2.56 2.00
CA LYS A 8 23.21 3.40 1.17
C LYS A 8 21.74 2.99 1.30
N ASN A 9 21.46 1.72 1.56
CA ASN A 9 20.11 1.20 1.73
C ASN A 9 19.60 1.27 3.17
N GLN A 10 20.42 1.70 4.13
CA GLN A 10 19.91 1.99 5.46
C GLN A 10 18.95 3.18 5.43
N TYR A 11 17.75 2.97 5.97
CA TYR A 11 16.78 4.03 6.16
C TYR A 11 17.35 5.12 7.07
N ILE A 12 17.71 6.25 6.50
CA ILE A 12 18.01 7.47 7.26
C ILE A 12 16.87 8.44 6.95
N LYS A 13 16.01 8.66 7.96
CA LYS A 13 14.85 9.55 7.85
C LYS A 13 15.23 10.87 7.17
N GLY A 14 14.66 11.11 5.99
CA GLY A 14 14.88 12.31 5.19
C GLY A 14 16.13 12.32 4.28
N LYS A 15 16.90 11.22 4.20
CA LYS A 15 18.11 11.20 3.35
C LYS A 15 18.17 10.12 2.27
N ASN A 16 17.52 8.96 2.45
CA ASN A 16 17.76 7.80 1.59
C ASN A 16 16.48 7.12 1.05
N ASN A 17 15.32 7.77 1.08
CA ASN A 17 14.06 7.16 0.67
C ASN A 17 14.05 6.74 -0.81
N PHE A 18 14.84 7.37 -1.65
CA PHE A 18 14.93 7.10 -3.08
C PHE A 18 15.68 5.82 -3.46
N LEU A 19 16.38 5.20 -2.51
CA LEU A 19 17.22 4.04 -2.75
C LEU A 19 16.53 2.70 -2.42
N ARG A 20 15.28 2.77 -1.94
CA ARG A 20 14.50 1.58 -1.59
C ARG A 20 13.28 1.47 -2.51
N PRO A 21 13.34 0.64 -3.57
CA PRO A 21 12.18 0.44 -4.44
C PRO A 21 11.13 -0.45 -3.74
N PRO A 22 9.84 -0.35 -4.10
CA PRO A 22 8.87 -1.38 -3.79
C PRO A 22 9.33 -2.74 -4.34
N MET A 23 8.93 -3.84 -3.68
CA MET A 23 9.31 -5.18 -4.13
C MET A 23 8.64 -5.53 -5.47
N ILE A 24 7.34 -5.24 -5.59
CA ILE A 24 6.60 -5.38 -6.84
C ILE A 24 5.96 -4.03 -7.18
N THR A 25 6.21 -3.53 -8.36
CA THR A 25 5.55 -2.35 -8.91
C THR A 25 5.02 -2.66 -10.30
N THR A 26 3.76 -2.32 -10.54
CA THR A 26 3.18 -2.28 -11.89
C THR A 26 2.79 -0.84 -12.20
N TYR A 27 3.02 -0.39 -13.43
CA TYR A 27 2.72 0.97 -13.85
C TYR A 27 1.95 0.96 -15.18
N GLU A 28 0.79 1.63 -15.19
CA GLU A 28 -0.10 1.69 -16.36
C GLU A 28 -0.45 0.32 -16.95
N CYS A 29 -0.62 -0.68 -16.09
CA CYS A 29 -0.95 -2.04 -16.47
C CYS A 29 -2.45 -2.30 -16.37
N LYS A 30 -2.91 -3.32 -17.09
CA LYS A 30 -4.29 -3.82 -17.05
C LYS A 30 -4.34 -5.33 -16.84
N ASN A 31 -5.40 -5.78 -16.16
CA ASN A 31 -5.67 -7.20 -15.95
C ASN A 31 -4.54 -7.90 -15.19
N ILE A 32 -4.24 -7.38 -14.00
CA ILE A 32 -3.19 -7.89 -13.11
C ILE A 32 -3.79 -8.95 -12.19
N LEU A 33 -3.16 -10.11 -12.10
CA LEU A 33 -3.44 -11.14 -11.12
C LEU A 33 -2.17 -11.45 -10.31
N ILE A 34 -2.29 -11.36 -8.97
CA ILE A 34 -1.27 -11.82 -8.01
C ILE A 34 -1.97 -12.82 -7.10
N GLU A 35 -1.58 -14.08 -7.15
CA GLU A 35 -2.31 -15.18 -6.52
C GLU A 35 -1.38 -16.22 -5.90
N GLY A 36 -1.72 -16.69 -4.69
CA GLY A 36 -1.14 -17.89 -4.09
C GLY A 36 0.35 -17.83 -3.79
N VAL A 37 0.91 -16.64 -3.57
CA VAL A 37 2.34 -16.43 -3.33
C VAL A 37 2.59 -15.80 -1.97
N SER A 38 3.79 -15.96 -1.43
CA SER A 38 4.23 -15.36 -0.17
C SER A 38 5.34 -14.35 -0.41
N PHE A 39 5.29 -13.23 0.30
CA PHE A 39 6.26 -12.16 0.26
C PHE A 39 6.83 -11.89 1.64
N SER A 40 8.12 -11.60 1.71
CA SER A 40 8.77 -11.20 2.95
C SER A 40 9.98 -10.28 2.70
N ASN A 41 10.29 -9.46 3.70
CA ASN A 41 11.49 -8.62 3.71
C ASN A 41 11.63 -7.70 2.47
N PRO A 42 10.63 -6.93 2.09
CA PRO A 42 10.78 -5.97 1.00
C PRO A 42 11.74 -4.84 1.41
N PRO A 43 12.41 -4.21 0.47
CA PRO A 43 13.26 -3.07 0.78
C PRO A 43 12.45 -1.80 1.11
N PHE A 44 11.18 -1.76 0.75
CA PHE A 44 10.22 -0.68 0.95
C PHE A 44 8.79 -1.27 0.95
N TRP A 45 7.80 -0.66 0.32
CA TRP A 45 6.46 -1.23 0.13
C TRP A 45 6.50 -2.58 -0.58
N THR A 46 5.64 -3.50 -0.21
CA THR A 46 5.68 -4.84 -0.79
C THR A 46 5.07 -4.88 -2.19
N ILE A 47 3.79 -4.53 -2.34
CA ILE A 47 3.09 -4.56 -3.63
C ILE A 47 2.49 -3.18 -3.91
N MET A 48 2.97 -2.51 -4.94
CA MET A 48 2.54 -1.16 -5.33
C MET A 48 2.09 -1.11 -6.78
N PRO A 49 0.84 -1.45 -7.10
CA PRO A 49 0.30 -1.12 -8.41
C PRO A 49 0.03 0.38 -8.51
N ALA A 50 0.47 0.99 -9.61
CA ALA A 50 0.28 2.41 -9.87
C ALA A 50 -0.36 2.64 -11.23
N PHE A 51 -1.32 3.58 -11.30
CA PHE A 51 -2.03 3.96 -12.52
C PHE A 51 -2.63 2.78 -13.31
N SER A 52 -2.92 1.68 -12.62
CA SER A 52 -3.31 0.39 -13.20
C SER A 52 -4.80 0.09 -12.98
N GLU A 53 -5.35 -0.86 -13.74
CA GLU A 53 -6.76 -1.20 -13.67
C GLU A 53 -7.03 -2.71 -13.79
N ASN A 54 -8.18 -3.14 -13.25
CA ASN A 54 -8.61 -4.55 -13.21
C ASN A 54 -7.55 -5.42 -12.50
N ILE A 55 -7.38 -5.17 -11.22
CA ILE A 55 -6.36 -5.80 -10.39
C ILE A 55 -7.03 -6.79 -9.46
N THR A 56 -6.53 -8.01 -9.41
CA THR A 56 -6.92 -9.02 -8.43
C THR A 56 -5.69 -9.47 -7.65
N ILE A 57 -5.76 -9.35 -6.33
CA ILE A 57 -4.73 -9.83 -5.40
C ILE A 57 -5.44 -10.77 -4.43
N THR A 58 -5.13 -12.06 -4.48
CA THR A 58 -5.89 -13.05 -3.71
C THR A 58 -5.04 -14.20 -3.18
N GLY A 59 -5.39 -14.69 -1.99
CA GLY A 59 -4.74 -15.87 -1.40
C GLY A 59 -3.24 -15.70 -1.19
N ILE A 60 -2.76 -14.47 -0.95
CA ILE A 60 -1.34 -14.21 -0.71
C ILE A 60 -1.04 -14.07 0.79
N THR A 61 0.22 -14.31 1.14
CA THR A 61 0.76 -14.05 2.47
C THR A 61 1.84 -12.99 2.38
N ILE A 62 1.79 -11.98 3.26
CA ILE A 62 2.84 -10.97 3.43
C ILE A 62 3.31 -11.02 4.88
N GLU A 63 4.59 -11.32 5.09
CA GLU A 63 5.23 -11.36 6.42
C GLU A 63 6.48 -10.48 6.44
N ASN A 64 6.34 -9.28 6.95
CA ASN A 64 7.45 -8.33 7.11
C ASN A 64 7.75 -8.11 8.59
N PRO A 65 9.02 -7.95 8.99
CA PRO A 65 9.37 -7.69 10.38
C PRO A 65 8.68 -6.43 10.91
N GLY A 66 8.06 -6.51 12.09
CA GLY A 66 7.31 -5.39 12.70
C GLY A 66 8.14 -4.14 13.00
N ASN A 67 9.47 -4.25 13.04
CA ASN A 67 10.38 -3.12 13.22
C ASN A 67 10.96 -2.55 11.91
N SER A 68 10.53 -3.07 10.76
CA SER A 68 10.99 -2.60 9.44
C SER A 68 10.17 -1.40 8.98
N PRO A 69 10.80 -0.23 8.78
CA PRO A 69 10.07 0.97 8.38
C PRO A 69 9.62 0.94 6.93
N ASN A 70 8.41 1.40 6.67
CA ASN A 70 7.81 1.51 5.34
C ASN A 70 7.71 0.16 4.61
N THR A 71 7.42 -0.90 5.33
CA THR A 71 7.18 -2.23 4.75
C THR A 71 5.68 -2.50 4.63
N ASP A 72 4.96 -1.50 4.12
CA ASP A 72 3.54 -1.60 3.82
C ASP A 72 3.25 -2.84 2.95
N GLY A 73 2.07 -3.43 3.11
CA GLY A 73 1.72 -4.65 2.41
C GLY A 73 1.27 -4.42 0.96
N ILE A 74 0.11 -3.80 0.78
CA ILE A 74 -0.49 -3.59 -0.55
C ILE A 74 -0.89 -2.12 -0.70
N ASP A 75 -0.31 -1.42 -1.68
CA ASP A 75 -0.40 0.03 -1.89
C ASP A 75 -0.95 0.40 -3.28
N PRO A 76 -2.22 0.15 -3.60
CA PRO A 76 -2.78 0.62 -4.86
C PRO A 76 -2.80 2.16 -4.90
N SER A 77 -2.18 2.74 -5.94
CA SER A 77 -2.06 4.18 -6.13
C SER A 77 -2.60 4.60 -7.49
N SER A 78 -3.61 5.47 -7.51
CA SER A 78 -4.29 5.90 -8.75
C SER A 78 -4.80 4.73 -9.60
N CYS A 79 -5.33 3.71 -8.92
CA CYS A 79 -5.82 2.47 -9.52
C CYS A 79 -7.34 2.39 -9.51
N ARG A 80 -7.92 1.59 -10.40
CA ARG A 80 -9.35 1.33 -10.41
C ARG A 80 -9.70 -0.14 -10.59
N ASN A 81 -10.86 -0.56 -10.07
CA ASN A 81 -11.34 -1.93 -10.11
C ASN A 81 -10.32 -2.89 -9.49
N VAL A 82 -10.10 -2.73 -8.18
CA VAL A 82 -9.13 -3.52 -7.43
C VAL A 82 -9.88 -4.45 -6.48
N HIS A 83 -9.58 -5.73 -6.55
CA HIS A 83 -10.11 -6.75 -5.66
C HIS A 83 -8.97 -7.36 -4.85
N ILE A 84 -9.04 -7.24 -3.51
CA ILE A 84 -8.08 -7.82 -2.58
C ILE A 84 -8.87 -8.79 -1.70
N SER A 85 -8.52 -10.08 -1.73
CA SER A 85 -9.26 -11.08 -0.96
C SER A 85 -8.38 -12.21 -0.43
N ASP A 86 -8.83 -12.80 0.69
CA ASP A 86 -8.26 -14.03 1.24
C ASP A 86 -6.75 -13.92 1.53
N CYS A 87 -6.30 -12.73 1.93
CA CYS A 87 -4.90 -12.42 2.20
C CYS A 87 -4.58 -12.46 3.69
N HIS A 88 -3.37 -12.91 4.04
CA HIS A 88 -2.80 -12.81 5.39
C HIS A 88 -1.65 -11.82 5.37
N ILE A 89 -1.75 -10.75 6.17
CA ILE A 89 -0.81 -9.63 6.11
C ILE A 89 -0.31 -9.29 7.51
N THR A 90 0.99 -9.39 7.72
CA THR A 90 1.73 -8.95 8.91
C THR A 90 2.87 -8.07 8.46
N VAL A 91 2.93 -6.81 8.92
CA VAL A 91 3.87 -5.83 8.39
C VAL A 91 4.40 -4.89 9.47
N GLY A 92 5.46 -4.15 9.15
CA GLY A 92 6.04 -3.14 10.05
C GLY A 92 5.50 -1.72 9.82
N ASP A 93 4.58 -1.53 8.87
CA ASP A 93 3.88 -0.25 8.62
C ASP A 93 2.39 -0.55 8.36
N ASP A 94 1.73 0.02 7.39
CA ASP A 94 0.30 -0.20 7.13
C ASP A 94 0.06 -1.49 6.29
N CYS A 95 -0.99 -2.28 6.56
CA CYS A 95 -1.25 -3.54 5.85
C CYS A 95 -1.77 -3.34 4.43
N ILE A 96 -2.87 -2.59 4.26
CA ILE A 96 -3.40 -2.23 2.94
C ILE A 96 -3.58 -0.71 2.91
N VAL A 97 -2.95 -0.03 1.95
CA VAL A 97 -2.92 1.42 1.91
C VAL A 97 -3.41 1.95 0.56
N ILE A 98 -4.53 2.63 0.57
CA ILE A 98 -5.13 3.19 -0.64
C ILE A 98 -4.58 4.59 -0.86
N LYS A 99 -3.86 4.78 -1.96
CA LYS A 99 -3.16 6.02 -2.32
C LYS A 99 -3.63 6.53 -3.69
N SER A 100 -3.45 7.82 -3.95
CA SER A 100 -3.77 8.44 -5.25
C SER A 100 -2.87 9.65 -5.55
N GLY A 101 -1.58 9.47 -5.29
CA GLY A 101 -0.59 10.50 -5.54
C GLY A 101 -0.46 11.53 -4.42
N ARG A 102 0.66 12.24 -4.45
CA ARG A 102 1.10 13.14 -3.40
C ARG A 102 1.08 14.59 -3.85
N ASP A 103 0.45 15.45 -3.04
CA ASP A 103 0.48 16.92 -3.15
C ASP A 103 0.13 17.40 -4.58
N GLU A 104 0.97 18.22 -5.19
CA GLU A 104 0.75 18.79 -6.52
C GLU A 104 0.72 17.71 -7.60
N ASP A 105 1.65 16.78 -7.60
CA ASP A 105 1.72 15.68 -8.57
C ASP A 105 0.43 14.85 -8.58
N GLY A 106 -0.13 14.56 -7.40
CA GLY A 106 -1.39 13.84 -7.29
C GLY A 106 -2.59 14.63 -7.79
N ARG A 107 -2.61 15.95 -7.55
CA ARG A 107 -3.68 16.84 -8.05
C ARG A 107 -3.59 17.05 -9.57
N GLU A 108 -2.39 17.17 -10.11
CA GLU A 108 -2.16 17.30 -11.56
C GLU A 108 -2.53 16.02 -12.30
N ALA A 109 -2.13 14.86 -11.77
CA ALA A 109 -2.52 13.56 -12.32
C ALA A 109 -4.05 13.37 -12.31
N ALA A 110 -4.73 13.96 -11.32
CA ALA A 110 -6.19 13.98 -11.15
C ALA A 110 -6.82 12.58 -11.37
N ARG A 111 -6.14 11.53 -10.91
CA ARG A 111 -6.57 10.15 -11.11
C ARG A 111 -6.86 9.48 -9.77
N PRO A 112 -8.13 9.30 -9.42
CA PRO A 112 -8.51 8.70 -8.16
C PRO A 112 -8.15 7.22 -8.10
N THR A 113 -8.04 6.71 -6.87
CA THR A 113 -8.15 5.28 -6.61
C THR A 113 -9.58 4.95 -6.27
N GLU A 114 -10.20 4.05 -7.05
CA GLU A 114 -11.64 3.86 -6.99
C GLU A 114 -12.10 2.43 -7.30
N ASN A 115 -13.29 2.07 -6.83
CA ASN A 115 -13.90 0.75 -7.00
C ASN A 115 -13.00 -0.33 -6.40
N ILE A 116 -12.76 -0.24 -5.11
CA ILE A 116 -11.90 -1.18 -4.37
C ILE A 116 -12.79 -2.08 -3.50
N THR A 117 -12.55 -3.38 -3.54
CA THR A 117 -13.11 -4.32 -2.56
C THR A 117 -11.98 -5.01 -1.81
N ILE A 118 -12.09 -5.03 -0.48
CA ILE A 118 -11.17 -5.75 0.43
C ILE A 118 -12.03 -6.68 1.26
N THR A 119 -11.83 -8.00 1.12
CA THR A 119 -12.68 -8.97 1.80
C THR A 119 -11.93 -10.21 2.25
N ASN A 120 -12.38 -10.81 3.34
CA ASN A 120 -11.83 -12.06 3.91
C ASN A 120 -10.32 -11.98 4.23
N CYS A 121 -9.78 -10.81 4.51
CA CYS A 121 -8.37 -10.63 4.81
C CYS A 121 -8.14 -10.64 6.33
N THR A 122 -7.01 -11.19 6.75
CA THR A 122 -6.51 -11.14 8.13
C THR A 122 -5.29 -10.23 8.16
N MET A 123 -5.35 -9.16 8.92
CA MET A 123 -4.31 -8.16 9.08
C MET A 123 -3.82 -8.21 10.51
N LEU A 124 -2.58 -8.66 10.68
CA LEU A 124 -1.95 -8.88 11.98
C LEU A 124 -0.78 -7.92 12.13
N GLU A 125 -0.73 -7.21 13.27
CA GLU A 125 0.28 -6.17 13.52
C GLU A 125 0.23 -5.02 12.50
N GLY A 126 1.23 -4.12 12.55
CA GLY A 126 1.30 -2.95 11.69
C GLY A 126 0.61 -1.71 12.24
N HIS A 127 0.86 -0.56 11.61
CA HIS A 127 0.31 0.73 12.05
C HIS A 127 -1.17 0.91 11.68
N GLY A 128 -1.63 0.28 10.63
CA GLY A 128 -3.02 0.32 10.21
C GLY A 128 -3.42 -0.89 9.38
N GLY A 129 -4.63 -1.39 9.60
CA GLY A 129 -5.18 -2.49 8.83
C GLY A 129 -5.53 -2.05 7.40
N VAL A 130 -6.58 -1.23 7.24
CA VAL A 130 -6.87 -0.56 5.96
C VAL A 130 -6.75 0.94 6.15
N VAL A 131 -5.88 1.56 5.35
CA VAL A 131 -5.53 2.98 5.47
C VAL A 131 -5.81 3.70 4.15
N ILE A 132 -6.40 4.87 4.21
CA ILE A 132 -6.48 5.81 3.09
C ILE A 132 -5.43 6.90 3.35
N GLY A 133 -4.49 7.04 2.41
CA GLY A 133 -3.44 8.06 2.48
C GLY A 133 -2.14 7.61 3.18
N SER A 134 -1.27 8.57 3.53
CA SER A 134 -1.45 10.03 3.40
C SER A 134 -1.41 10.56 1.94
N GLU A 135 -0.83 9.85 1.00
CA GLU A 135 -0.75 10.23 -0.41
C GLU A 135 -2.10 9.97 -1.13
N MET A 136 -3.07 10.88 -0.94
CA MET A 136 -4.44 10.72 -1.44
C MET A 136 -4.94 11.95 -2.25
N SER A 137 -4.01 12.71 -2.83
CA SER A 137 -4.32 14.01 -3.45
C SER A 137 -5.14 13.91 -4.74
N GLY A 138 -5.17 12.74 -5.39
CA GLY A 138 -5.97 12.46 -6.58
C GLY A 138 -7.34 11.85 -6.29
N ASP A 139 -7.81 11.90 -5.04
CA ASP A 139 -9.07 11.35 -4.53
C ASP A 139 -9.10 9.83 -4.29
N VAL A 140 -9.98 9.40 -3.40
CA VAL A 140 -10.27 7.98 -3.12
C VAL A 140 -11.78 7.79 -3.06
N LYS A 141 -12.31 6.85 -3.86
CA LYS A 141 -13.77 6.73 -4.04
C LYS A 141 -14.23 5.27 -4.09
N ARG A 142 -15.41 5.02 -3.55
CA ARG A 142 -16.12 3.73 -3.64
C ARG A 142 -15.28 2.55 -3.14
N ILE A 143 -14.97 2.57 -1.86
CA ILE A 143 -14.22 1.54 -1.17
C ILE A 143 -15.17 0.68 -0.33
N SER A 144 -15.08 -0.63 -0.45
CA SER A 144 -15.82 -1.59 0.38
C SER A 144 -14.86 -2.49 1.13
N ILE A 145 -15.01 -2.56 2.44
CA ILE A 145 -14.23 -3.44 3.32
C ILE A 145 -15.23 -4.34 4.05
N ALA A 146 -15.08 -5.66 3.93
CA ALA A 146 -16.00 -6.61 4.53
C ALA A 146 -15.30 -7.90 4.99
N ASN A 147 -15.80 -8.50 6.06
CA ASN A 147 -15.34 -9.80 6.56
C ASN A 147 -13.82 -9.85 6.84
N CYS A 148 -13.23 -8.75 7.29
CA CYS A 148 -11.81 -8.67 7.61
C CYS A 148 -11.58 -8.76 9.13
N VAL A 149 -10.46 -9.36 9.51
CA VAL A 149 -9.97 -9.43 10.89
C VAL A 149 -8.77 -8.50 11.04
N PHE A 150 -8.80 -7.68 12.09
CA PHE A 150 -7.70 -6.80 12.49
C PHE A 150 -7.26 -7.22 13.90
N GLU A 151 -6.02 -7.63 14.05
CA GLU A 151 -5.46 -8.05 15.34
C GLU A 151 -4.05 -7.49 15.49
N GLY A 152 -3.79 -6.76 16.58
CA GLY A 152 -2.48 -6.15 16.84
C GLY A 152 -2.12 -4.95 15.97
N THR A 153 -2.99 -4.52 15.07
CA THR A 153 -2.82 -3.25 14.35
C THR A 153 -3.09 -2.07 15.30
N ASP A 154 -2.30 -0.98 15.20
CA ASP A 154 -2.54 0.23 16.02
C ASP A 154 -3.94 0.80 15.76
N ILE A 155 -4.39 0.77 14.50
CA ILE A 155 -5.71 1.24 14.07
C ILE A 155 -6.25 0.29 12.99
N GLY A 156 -7.46 -0.24 13.16
CA GLY A 156 -8.07 -1.14 12.15
C GLY A 156 -8.34 -0.45 10.81
N ILE A 157 -9.10 0.67 10.85
CA ILE A 157 -9.41 1.48 9.64
C ILE A 157 -9.01 2.93 9.92
N ARG A 158 -8.25 3.53 9.01
CA ARG A 158 -7.70 4.88 9.18
C ARG A 158 -7.78 5.72 7.92
N ILE A 159 -8.19 6.98 8.06
CA ILE A 159 -8.01 8.01 7.03
C ILE A 159 -6.90 8.94 7.51
N LYS A 160 -5.81 9.01 6.77
CA LYS A 160 -4.58 9.71 7.11
C LYS A 160 -4.29 10.79 6.07
N THR A 161 -4.30 12.05 6.49
CA THR A 161 -4.01 13.19 5.61
C THR A 161 -3.38 14.33 6.39
N MET A 162 -3.06 15.40 5.72
CA MET A 162 -2.52 16.62 6.33
C MET A 162 -2.96 17.87 5.55
N ARG A 163 -2.85 19.03 6.18
CA ARG A 163 -3.13 20.31 5.51
C ARG A 163 -2.27 20.46 4.24
N GLY A 164 -2.87 20.83 3.14
CA GLY A 164 -2.22 20.98 1.84
C GLY A 164 -2.11 19.71 1.00
N ARG A 165 -2.33 18.53 1.59
CA ARG A 165 -2.40 17.27 0.82
C ARG A 165 -3.54 17.30 -0.19
N GLY A 166 -4.72 17.74 0.22
CA GLY A 166 -5.92 17.72 -0.61
C GLY A 166 -6.47 16.33 -0.83
N GLY A 167 -7.37 16.23 -1.81
CA GLY A 167 -8.09 15.01 -2.13
C GLY A 167 -9.42 14.88 -1.38
N VAL A 168 -10.36 14.17 -1.99
CA VAL A 168 -11.68 13.86 -1.44
C VAL A 168 -11.76 12.35 -1.19
N VAL A 169 -12.35 11.97 -0.06
CA VAL A 169 -12.72 10.58 0.24
C VAL A 169 -14.22 10.45 0.15
N GLU A 170 -14.73 9.60 -0.73
CA GLU A 170 -16.14 9.45 -1.07
C GLU A 170 -16.58 7.99 -1.07
#